data_6ce3fe061a721af33704f42cd53d9936
#
_entry.id   6ce3fe061a721af33704f42cd53d9936
#
_cell.length_a   1.000
_cell.length_b   1.000
_cell.length_c   1.000
_cell.angle_alpha   90.00
_cell.angle_beta   90.00
_cell.angle_gamma   90.00
#
_symmetry.space_group_name_H-M   'P 1'
#
loop_
_entity.id
_entity.type
_entity.pdbx_description
1 polymer ?
#
loop_
_entity_poly.entity_id
_entity_poly.type
_entity_poly.pdbx_seq_one_letter_code
_entity_poly.pdbx_strand_id
1 'polypeptide(L)'
;MAVFFYNIFLLLYRTGIRIAALWDKKARLWVNGRKNIFEKIIKEIRTYNSDNIWVHCSSLGEFEQGRPVIEKYKLKYPDANIVLTFFSPSGFEVRKNYKGAAWVFYLPMDSASNAKEFINMIKPQMAIFIKYDYWYYYLTECKKQNIPLLLVSGIFRKDQPFFKWYGTLHRKMLKCFSHFFVQDKESSRLLNSVGINNVTVSGDTRFDRVAEIAESFKPIDEIEKFCGNSQVLVAGSTWLNDEKHLKEAIDKFPDLKLIIAPHEIHEEHLNQLKQIFADSIFYSQLSEGHKGLLRRVLSGTTHNSPSNCLIIDNIGMLSRLYHYATITYIGGGFDKGIHNTPEAAVYGKPVLFGPNYKKFQEAIGLIETGGGISINSAIELGSQLKKLLTDQKKLEETSKSSFEFVQQNKGATEKIMNVIQENRRFTK
;
A
#
# COMPACT_ATOMS: atom_id res chain seq x y z
N MET A 1 0.71 -21.39 29.59
CA MET A 1 1.60 -20.22 29.78
C MET A 1 1.57 -19.24 28.58
N ALA A 2 1.87 -19.64 27.35
CA ALA A 2 1.96 -18.70 26.21
C ALA A 2 0.66 -17.92 25.92
N VAL A 3 -0.52 -18.56 25.96
CA VAL A 3 -1.82 -17.88 25.81
C VAL A 3 -2.10 -16.90 26.97
N PHE A 4 -1.63 -17.20 28.16
CA PHE A 4 -1.74 -16.29 29.29
C PHE A 4 -0.96 -14.99 29.06
N PHE A 5 0.28 -15.08 28.60
CA PHE A 5 1.08 -13.91 28.23
C PHE A 5 0.47 -13.14 27.05
N TYR A 6 -0.11 -13.85 26.08
CA TYR A 6 -0.85 -13.23 24.99
C TYR A 6 -2.04 -12.40 25.51
N ASN A 7 -2.80 -12.92 26.44
CA ASN A 7 -3.93 -12.19 27.05
C ASN A 7 -3.47 -10.96 27.84
N ILE A 8 -2.37 -11.08 28.59
CA ILE A 8 -1.76 -9.92 29.27
C ILE A 8 -1.35 -8.86 28.25
N PHE A 9 -0.68 -9.26 27.16
CA PHE A 9 -0.33 -8.35 26.08
C PHE A 9 -1.57 -7.62 25.52
N LEU A 10 -2.65 -8.34 25.21
CA LEU A 10 -3.89 -7.76 24.71
C LEU A 10 -4.53 -6.78 25.70
N LEU A 11 -4.50 -7.10 26.99
CA LEU A 11 -5.01 -6.22 28.05
C LEU A 11 -4.19 -4.92 28.11
N LEU A 12 -2.86 -5.03 28.15
CA LEU A 12 -1.96 -3.87 28.19
C LEU A 12 -2.09 -3.02 26.92
N TYR A 13 -2.15 -3.66 25.74
CA TYR A 13 -2.35 -3.00 24.46
C TYR A 13 -3.66 -2.19 24.44
N ARG A 14 -4.78 -2.83 24.85
CA ARG A 14 -6.09 -2.16 24.93
C ARG A 14 -6.09 -1.00 25.91
N THR A 15 -5.45 -1.15 27.06
CA THR A 15 -5.36 -0.12 28.09
C THR A 15 -4.50 1.04 27.57
N GLY A 16 -3.33 0.74 26.98
CA GLY A 16 -2.43 1.75 26.42
C GLY A 16 -3.09 2.59 25.33
N ILE A 17 -3.83 1.97 24.38
CA ILE A 17 -4.57 2.71 23.35
C ILE A 17 -5.68 3.58 23.97
N ARG A 18 -6.40 3.11 25.00
CA ARG A 18 -7.42 3.91 25.68
C ARG A 18 -6.82 5.15 26.36
N ILE A 19 -5.67 5.00 26.98
CA ILE A 19 -4.93 6.12 27.57
C ILE A 19 -4.46 7.07 26.47
N ALA A 20 -3.83 6.58 25.42
CA ALA A 20 -3.39 7.39 24.28
C ALA A 20 -4.54 8.15 23.58
N ALA A 21 -5.77 7.60 23.61
CA ALA A 21 -6.95 8.24 23.03
C ALA A 21 -7.35 9.57 23.70
N LEU A 22 -6.80 9.89 24.85
CA LEU A 22 -7.03 11.18 25.53
C LEU A 22 -6.42 12.35 24.72
N TRP A 23 -5.28 12.14 24.05
CA TRP A 23 -4.58 13.16 23.30
C TRP A 23 -4.33 12.82 21.81
N ASP A 24 -4.24 11.52 21.44
CA ASP A 24 -4.00 11.11 20.06
C ASP A 24 -5.29 10.87 19.29
N LYS A 25 -5.47 11.55 18.15
CA LYS A 25 -6.65 11.46 17.29
C LYS A 25 -6.85 10.04 16.72
N LYS A 26 -5.76 9.37 16.32
CA LYS A 26 -5.81 8.04 15.72
C LYS A 26 -6.21 6.97 16.74
N ALA A 27 -5.68 7.06 17.97
CA ALA A 27 -6.08 6.20 19.08
C ALA A 27 -7.55 6.43 19.45
N ARG A 28 -8.03 7.68 19.42
CA ARG A 28 -9.43 8.01 19.66
C ARG A 28 -10.37 7.39 18.60
N LEU A 29 -10.01 7.45 17.34
CA LEU A 29 -10.76 6.79 16.27
C LEU A 29 -10.81 5.27 16.45
N TRP A 30 -9.67 4.66 16.86
CA TRP A 30 -9.58 3.23 17.13
C TRP A 30 -10.53 2.79 18.26
N VAL A 31 -10.58 3.54 19.37
CA VAL A 31 -11.47 3.26 20.52
C VAL A 31 -12.93 3.46 20.15
N ASN A 32 -13.26 4.61 19.54
CA ASN A 32 -14.65 4.96 19.21
C ASN A 32 -15.24 4.07 18.12
N GLY A 33 -14.42 3.63 17.15
CA GLY A 33 -14.86 2.72 16.10
C GLY A 33 -15.32 1.36 16.61
N ARG A 34 -14.78 0.93 17.77
CA ARG A 34 -15.14 -0.35 18.42
C ARG A 34 -16.22 -0.25 19.50
N LYS A 35 -16.72 0.94 19.81
CA LYS A 35 -17.87 1.09 20.71
C LYS A 35 -19.10 0.45 20.08
N ASN A 36 -19.77 -0.44 20.83
CA ASN A 36 -20.98 -1.15 20.43
C ASN A 36 -20.84 -1.84 19.06
N ILE A 37 -19.64 -2.39 18.79
CA ILE A 37 -19.33 -2.94 17.44
C ILE A 37 -20.26 -4.11 17.09
N PHE A 38 -20.65 -4.96 18.03
CA PHE A 38 -21.54 -6.09 17.78
C PHE A 38 -22.97 -5.63 17.45
N GLU A 39 -23.48 -4.61 18.12
CA GLU A 39 -24.78 -4.01 17.81
C GLU A 39 -24.80 -3.44 16.38
N LYS A 40 -23.69 -2.78 15.96
CA LYS A 40 -23.54 -2.29 14.59
C LYS A 40 -23.54 -3.43 13.57
N ILE A 41 -22.78 -4.49 13.84
CA ILE A 41 -22.72 -5.68 12.98
C ILE A 41 -24.10 -6.32 12.84
N ILE A 42 -24.83 -6.55 13.94
CA ILE A 42 -26.18 -7.11 13.92
C ILE A 42 -27.14 -6.24 13.12
N LYS A 43 -27.06 -4.92 13.30
CA LYS A 43 -27.94 -3.98 12.61
C LYS A 43 -27.75 -3.97 11.09
N GLU A 44 -26.50 -4.13 10.64
CA GLU A 44 -26.14 -4.06 9.22
C GLU A 44 -26.24 -5.42 8.52
N ILE A 45 -25.80 -6.51 9.16
CA ILE A 45 -25.90 -7.87 8.60
C ILE A 45 -27.30 -8.43 8.89
N ARG A 46 -28.31 -7.98 8.12
CA ARG A 46 -29.70 -8.43 8.27
C ARG A 46 -30.05 -9.72 7.51
N THR A 47 -29.21 -10.10 6.54
CA THR A 47 -29.46 -11.26 5.68
C THR A 47 -28.46 -12.37 5.98
N TYR A 48 -28.98 -13.49 6.49
CA TYR A 48 -28.23 -14.72 6.69
C TYR A 48 -28.02 -15.47 5.36
N ASN A 49 -27.44 -14.83 4.35
CA ASN A 49 -27.00 -15.55 3.18
C ASN A 49 -25.69 -16.27 3.48
N SER A 50 -25.61 -17.51 3.05
CA SER A 50 -24.52 -18.44 3.35
C SER A 50 -23.19 -18.12 2.64
N ASP A 51 -23.13 -17.09 1.79
CA ASP A 51 -22.01 -16.85 0.87
C ASP A 51 -21.12 -15.67 1.33
N ASN A 52 -20.92 -15.55 2.64
CA ASN A 52 -20.06 -14.51 3.19
C ASN A 52 -18.60 -14.95 3.11
N ILE A 53 -17.77 -14.08 2.54
CA ILE A 53 -16.31 -14.21 2.54
C ILE A 53 -15.75 -13.13 3.45
N TRP A 54 -15.04 -13.54 4.48
CA TRP A 54 -14.39 -12.60 5.38
C TRP A 54 -13.00 -12.26 4.90
N VAL A 55 -12.74 -10.97 4.66
CA VAL A 55 -11.41 -10.47 4.33
C VAL A 55 -10.94 -9.55 5.45
N HIS A 56 -9.76 -9.83 6.00
CA HIS A 56 -9.16 -9.02 7.06
C HIS A 56 -7.86 -8.37 6.60
N CYS A 57 -7.78 -7.04 6.78
CA CYS A 57 -6.61 -6.21 6.52
C CYS A 57 -6.30 -5.37 7.77
N SER A 58 -5.07 -5.35 8.27
CA SER A 58 -4.75 -4.54 9.44
C SER A 58 -4.83 -3.05 9.13
N SER A 59 -4.38 -2.64 7.95
CA SER A 59 -4.17 -1.25 7.54
C SER A 59 -4.57 -1.01 6.08
N LEU A 60 -4.50 0.25 5.66
CA LEU A 60 -4.70 0.65 4.26
C LEU A 60 -3.70 -0.04 3.31
N GLY A 61 -2.41 -0.13 3.71
CA GLY A 61 -1.38 -0.76 2.87
C GLY A 61 -1.64 -2.25 2.62
N GLU A 62 -2.15 -2.97 3.60
CA GLU A 62 -2.56 -4.37 3.45
C GLU A 62 -3.83 -4.50 2.62
N PHE A 63 -4.78 -3.57 2.78
CA PHE A 63 -5.96 -3.53 1.92
C PHE A 63 -5.57 -3.39 0.44
N GLU A 64 -4.64 -2.53 0.08
CA GLU A 64 -4.20 -2.38 -1.32
C GLU A 64 -3.56 -3.67 -1.87
N GLN A 65 -2.99 -4.53 -1.00
CA GLN A 65 -2.53 -5.87 -1.39
C GLN A 65 -3.68 -6.90 -1.49
N GLY A 66 -4.69 -6.77 -0.64
CA GLY A 66 -5.89 -7.64 -0.67
C GLY A 66 -6.88 -7.27 -1.78
N ARG A 67 -6.89 -6.02 -2.17
CA ARG A 67 -7.88 -5.45 -3.08
C ARG A 67 -7.97 -6.16 -4.44
N PRO A 68 -6.88 -6.47 -5.15
CA PRO A 68 -6.96 -7.21 -6.41
C PRO A 68 -7.66 -8.58 -6.25
N VAL A 69 -7.40 -9.26 -5.14
CA VAL A 69 -8.04 -10.55 -4.84
C VAL A 69 -9.53 -10.37 -4.56
N ILE A 70 -9.92 -9.35 -3.78
CA ILE A 70 -11.33 -9.02 -3.51
C ILE A 70 -12.06 -8.71 -4.81
N GLU A 71 -11.50 -7.84 -5.65
CA GLU A 71 -12.13 -7.40 -6.90
C GLU A 71 -12.24 -8.57 -7.89
N LYS A 72 -11.19 -9.38 -8.04
CA LYS A 72 -11.21 -10.56 -8.90
C LYS A 72 -12.18 -11.63 -8.38
N TYR A 73 -12.24 -11.85 -7.06
CA TYR A 73 -13.19 -12.77 -6.44
C TYR A 73 -14.64 -12.32 -6.70
N LYS A 74 -14.94 -11.04 -6.47
CA LYS A 74 -16.26 -10.45 -6.69
C LYS A 74 -16.68 -10.48 -8.16
N LEU A 75 -15.74 -10.27 -9.08
CA LEU A 75 -16.00 -10.38 -10.53
C LEU A 75 -16.39 -11.79 -10.91
N LYS A 76 -15.78 -12.80 -10.29
CA LYS A 76 -16.05 -14.21 -10.60
C LYS A 76 -17.27 -14.76 -9.85
N TYR A 77 -17.50 -14.28 -8.63
CA TYR A 77 -18.63 -14.65 -7.77
C TYR A 77 -19.44 -13.39 -7.40
N PRO A 78 -20.27 -12.88 -8.32
CA PRO A 78 -20.98 -11.60 -8.11
C PRO A 78 -21.92 -11.60 -6.90
N ASP A 79 -22.48 -12.76 -6.55
CA ASP A 79 -23.42 -12.93 -5.44
C ASP A 79 -22.75 -13.08 -4.08
N ALA A 80 -21.43 -13.33 -4.03
CA ALA A 80 -20.68 -13.47 -2.80
C ALA A 80 -20.65 -12.15 -2.00
N ASN A 81 -20.92 -12.21 -0.72
CA ASN A 81 -20.87 -11.08 0.18
C ASN A 81 -19.48 -10.96 0.81
N ILE A 82 -18.78 -9.87 0.55
CA ILE A 82 -17.50 -9.59 1.19
C ILE A 82 -17.72 -8.84 2.51
N VAL A 83 -17.32 -9.45 3.61
CA VAL A 83 -17.21 -8.81 4.92
C VAL A 83 -15.77 -8.36 5.09
N LEU A 84 -15.50 -7.07 4.91
CA LEU A 84 -14.16 -6.50 5.03
C LEU A 84 -13.95 -5.96 6.44
N THR A 85 -12.86 -6.33 7.09
CA THR A 85 -12.51 -5.82 8.40
C THR A 85 -11.15 -5.15 8.42
N PHE A 86 -11.04 -4.08 9.22
CA PHE A 86 -9.79 -3.39 9.50
C PHE A 86 -9.45 -3.39 10.97
N PHE A 87 -8.16 -3.50 11.30
CA PHE A 87 -7.72 -3.29 12.66
C PHE A 87 -7.39 -1.82 12.94
N SER A 88 -6.73 -1.14 12.00
CA SER A 88 -6.27 0.24 12.12
C SER A 88 -7.29 1.25 11.54
N PRO A 89 -7.41 2.44 12.15
CA PRO A 89 -8.17 3.55 11.56
C PRO A 89 -7.68 3.97 10.17
N SER A 90 -6.39 3.81 9.86
CA SER A 90 -5.83 4.17 8.55
C SER A 90 -6.50 3.42 7.39
N GLY A 91 -6.91 2.17 7.60
CA GLY A 91 -7.66 1.41 6.62
C GLY A 91 -9.16 1.73 6.67
N PHE A 92 -9.76 1.65 7.85
CA PHE A 92 -11.21 1.81 8.01
C PHE A 92 -11.71 3.19 7.58
N GLU A 93 -11.11 4.28 8.07
CA GLU A 93 -11.59 5.63 7.79
C GLU A 93 -11.54 5.98 6.29
N VAL A 94 -10.53 5.45 5.59
CA VAL A 94 -10.37 5.67 4.15
C VAL A 94 -11.28 4.75 3.32
N ARG A 95 -11.58 3.55 3.81
CA ARG A 95 -12.27 2.50 3.04
C ARG A 95 -13.64 2.08 3.60
N LYS A 96 -14.19 2.75 4.61
CA LYS A 96 -15.50 2.42 5.20
C LYS A 96 -16.67 2.42 4.20
N ASN A 97 -16.53 3.12 3.07
CA ASN A 97 -17.51 3.16 1.98
C ASN A 97 -17.01 2.39 0.73
N TYR A 98 -16.14 1.41 0.89
CA TYR A 98 -15.62 0.63 -0.23
C TYR A 98 -16.70 -0.22 -0.88
N LYS A 99 -17.02 0.06 -2.15
CA LYS A 99 -18.14 -0.57 -2.89
C LYS A 99 -17.88 -2.05 -3.25
N GLY A 100 -16.64 -2.53 -3.18
CA GLY A 100 -16.29 -3.92 -3.43
C GLY A 100 -16.58 -4.86 -2.25
N ALA A 101 -17.03 -4.32 -1.09
CA ALA A 101 -17.47 -5.09 0.06
C ALA A 101 -18.94 -4.80 0.38
N ALA A 102 -19.68 -5.83 0.82
CA ALA A 102 -21.05 -5.67 1.30
C ALA A 102 -21.08 -4.92 2.64
N TRP A 103 -20.10 -5.19 3.50
CA TRP A 103 -19.94 -4.53 4.80
C TRP A 103 -18.47 -4.28 5.13
N VAL A 104 -18.22 -3.17 5.80
CA VAL A 104 -16.88 -2.79 6.26
C VAL A 104 -16.93 -2.48 7.76
N PHE A 105 -16.16 -3.20 8.56
CA PHE A 105 -16.13 -3.04 10.01
C PHE A 105 -14.71 -2.88 10.56
N TYR A 106 -14.61 -2.31 11.75
CA TYR A 106 -13.45 -2.57 12.58
C TYR A 106 -13.51 -4.03 13.10
N LEU A 107 -12.37 -4.73 13.07
CA LEU A 107 -12.27 -6.02 13.74
C LEU A 107 -12.43 -5.80 15.27
N PRO A 108 -13.37 -6.48 15.94
CA PRO A 108 -13.43 -6.45 17.39
C PRO A 108 -12.11 -6.93 18.01
N MET A 109 -11.76 -6.46 19.22
CA MET A 109 -10.50 -6.84 19.85
C MET A 109 -10.42 -8.35 20.05
N ASP A 110 -9.24 -8.94 19.78
CA ASP A 110 -9.06 -10.39 19.85
C ASP A 110 -9.28 -10.92 21.28
N SER A 111 -10.27 -11.76 21.42
CA SER A 111 -10.59 -12.52 22.64
C SER A 111 -11.45 -13.74 22.29
N ALA A 112 -11.49 -14.74 23.16
CA ALA A 112 -12.27 -15.96 22.90
C ALA A 112 -13.76 -15.68 22.68
N SER A 113 -14.34 -14.76 23.46
CA SER A 113 -15.76 -14.36 23.32
C SER A 113 -16.00 -13.59 22.04
N ASN A 114 -15.19 -12.56 21.78
CA ASN A 114 -15.36 -11.70 20.59
C ASN A 114 -15.16 -12.48 19.29
N ALA A 115 -14.15 -13.34 19.22
CA ALA A 115 -13.89 -14.16 18.04
C ALA A 115 -15.06 -15.10 17.74
N LYS A 116 -15.57 -15.81 18.77
CA LYS A 116 -16.71 -16.71 18.65
C LYS A 116 -17.97 -15.94 18.21
N GLU A 117 -18.27 -14.82 18.88
CA GLU A 117 -19.45 -14.01 18.60
C GLU A 117 -19.41 -13.43 17.18
N PHE A 118 -18.28 -12.83 16.79
CA PHE A 118 -18.10 -12.26 15.46
C PHE A 118 -18.25 -13.31 14.36
N ILE A 119 -17.57 -14.45 14.47
CA ILE A 119 -17.64 -15.52 13.45
C ILE A 119 -19.05 -16.11 13.37
N ASN A 120 -19.74 -16.26 14.50
CA ASN A 120 -21.12 -16.74 14.50
C ASN A 120 -22.10 -15.75 13.85
N MET A 121 -21.82 -14.44 13.93
CA MET A 121 -22.64 -13.41 13.29
C MET A 121 -22.43 -13.36 11.79
N ILE A 122 -21.18 -13.36 11.34
CA ILE A 122 -20.86 -13.21 9.91
C ILE A 122 -20.94 -14.54 9.15
N LYS A 123 -20.83 -15.67 9.82
CA LYS A 123 -20.88 -17.06 9.27
C LYS A 123 -20.09 -17.19 7.96
N PRO A 124 -18.78 -16.94 7.95
CA PRO A 124 -18.03 -16.91 6.70
C PRO A 124 -17.81 -18.33 6.18
N GLN A 125 -17.97 -18.55 4.88
CA GLN A 125 -17.57 -19.79 4.21
C GLN A 125 -16.05 -19.91 4.13
N MET A 126 -15.36 -18.78 4.00
CA MET A 126 -13.90 -18.69 3.91
C MET A 126 -13.45 -17.38 4.54
N ALA A 127 -12.28 -17.39 5.16
CA ALA A 127 -11.61 -16.20 5.68
C ALA A 127 -10.26 -15.99 4.98
N ILE A 128 -9.98 -14.75 4.58
CA ILE A 128 -8.74 -14.34 3.92
C ILE A 128 -8.08 -13.27 4.80
N PHE A 129 -6.88 -13.56 5.29
CA PHE A 129 -6.06 -12.63 6.04
C PHE A 129 -4.93 -12.10 5.15
N ILE A 130 -4.70 -10.80 5.17
CA ILE A 130 -3.67 -10.17 4.34
C ILE A 130 -2.44 -9.93 5.19
N LYS A 131 -1.32 -10.50 4.76
CA LYS A 131 0.04 -10.24 5.22
C LYS A 131 0.36 -10.65 6.66
N TYR A 132 0.25 -9.75 7.67
CA TYR A 132 0.93 -9.95 8.98
C TYR A 132 -0.01 -10.11 10.18
N ASP A 133 -1.32 -10.18 10.00
CA ASP A 133 -2.24 -10.24 11.12
C ASP A 133 -2.48 -11.67 11.60
N TYR A 134 -2.01 -11.95 12.81
CA TYR A 134 -2.10 -13.24 13.46
C TYR A 134 -2.85 -13.10 14.79
N TRP A 135 -4.17 -13.03 14.73
CA TRP A 135 -5.05 -12.90 15.90
C TRP A 135 -5.44 -14.27 16.43
N TYR A 136 -4.84 -14.69 17.55
CA TYR A 136 -4.90 -16.06 18.04
C TYR A 136 -6.31 -16.63 18.15
N TYR A 137 -7.25 -15.88 18.77
CA TYR A 137 -8.60 -16.37 18.98
C TYR A 137 -9.41 -16.43 17.68
N TYR A 138 -9.28 -15.48 16.79
CA TYR A 138 -9.91 -15.53 15.48
C TYR A 138 -9.41 -16.70 14.64
N LEU A 139 -8.09 -16.91 14.60
CA LEU A 139 -7.50 -18.01 13.85
C LEU A 139 -7.93 -19.38 14.42
N THR A 140 -7.93 -19.53 15.74
CA THR A 140 -8.31 -20.78 16.39
C THR A 140 -9.81 -21.04 16.30
N GLU A 141 -10.67 -20.02 16.31
CA GLU A 141 -12.11 -20.18 16.17
C GLU A 141 -12.48 -20.55 14.71
N CYS A 142 -11.83 -19.94 13.69
CA CYS A 142 -11.99 -20.38 12.31
C CYS A 142 -11.65 -21.87 12.15
N LYS A 143 -10.50 -22.29 12.71
CA LYS A 143 -10.09 -23.69 12.67
C LYS A 143 -11.09 -24.60 13.37
N LYS A 144 -11.60 -24.23 14.54
CA LYS A 144 -12.57 -24.99 15.32
C LYS A 144 -13.90 -25.18 14.58
N GLN A 145 -14.33 -24.15 13.84
CA GLN A 145 -15.55 -24.19 13.02
C GLN A 145 -15.31 -24.74 11.60
N ASN A 146 -14.10 -25.26 11.30
CA ASN A 146 -13.71 -25.77 10.00
C ASN A 146 -13.87 -24.75 8.85
N ILE A 147 -13.74 -23.46 9.15
CA ILE A 147 -13.75 -22.38 8.16
C ILE A 147 -12.38 -22.33 7.49
N PRO A 148 -12.29 -22.51 6.15
CA PRO A 148 -11.04 -22.36 5.44
C PRO A 148 -10.45 -20.98 5.68
N LEU A 149 -9.18 -20.95 6.10
CA LEU A 149 -8.45 -19.73 6.42
C LEU A 149 -7.24 -19.60 5.51
N LEU A 150 -7.17 -18.54 4.72
CA LEU A 150 -6.12 -18.29 3.76
C LEU A 150 -5.27 -17.10 4.20
N LEU A 151 -3.94 -17.21 4.07
CA LEU A 151 -3.04 -16.06 4.17
C LEU A 151 -2.63 -15.62 2.77
N VAL A 152 -2.85 -14.36 2.44
CA VAL A 152 -2.51 -13.77 1.14
C VAL A 152 -1.41 -12.73 1.29
N SER A 153 -0.49 -12.68 0.31
CA SER A 153 0.66 -11.78 0.29
C SER A 153 1.59 -11.92 1.49
N GLY A 154 1.71 -13.13 2.05
CA GLY A 154 2.55 -13.41 3.20
C GLY A 154 4.04 -13.20 2.90
N ILE A 155 4.76 -12.57 3.83
CA ILE A 155 6.23 -12.49 3.84
C ILE A 155 6.71 -13.01 5.18
N PHE A 156 7.64 -13.95 5.14
CA PHE A 156 8.23 -14.53 6.34
C PHE A 156 9.72 -14.24 6.39
N ARG A 157 10.24 -13.95 7.58
CA ARG A 157 11.64 -13.65 7.84
C ARG A 157 12.16 -14.50 8.98
N LYS A 158 13.42 -14.89 8.89
CA LYS A 158 14.08 -15.80 9.83
C LYS A 158 14.13 -15.29 11.28
N ASP A 159 14.05 -13.99 11.47
CA ASP A 159 14.04 -13.33 12.79
C ASP A 159 12.66 -13.36 13.48
N GLN A 160 11.59 -13.66 12.76
CA GLN A 160 10.23 -13.71 13.31
C GLN A 160 10.05 -14.84 14.34
N PRO A 161 9.16 -14.65 15.35
CA PRO A 161 8.93 -15.60 16.42
C PRO A 161 8.53 -17.00 15.98
N PHE A 162 7.91 -17.15 14.80
CA PHE A 162 7.51 -18.44 14.24
C PHE A 162 8.68 -19.43 14.14
N PHE A 163 9.87 -18.92 13.82
CA PHE A 163 11.09 -19.69 13.54
C PHE A 163 12.05 -19.76 14.73
N LYS A 164 11.64 -19.21 15.89
CA LYS A 164 12.44 -19.24 17.12
C LYS A 164 12.01 -20.41 18.02
N TRP A 165 12.92 -20.86 18.88
CA TRP A 165 12.66 -21.95 19.83
C TRP A 165 11.44 -21.68 20.73
N TYR A 166 11.19 -20.42 21.13
CA TYR A 166 10.08 -19.98 21.97
C TYR A 166 8.77 -19.75 21.18
N GLY A 167 8.76 -19.91 19.88
CA GLY A 167 7.64 -19.59 18.98
C GLY A 167 6.47 -20.59 18.96
N THR A 168 6.28 -21.39 20.00
CA THR A 168 5.25 -22.45 20.03
C THR A 168 3.83 -21.93 19.78
N LEU A 169 3.45 -20.78 20.39
CA LEU A 169 2.14 -20.16 20.18
C LEU A 169 2.00 -19.68 18.71
N HIS A 170 3.03 -19.04 18.19
CA HIS A 170 3.05 -18.54 16.82
C HIS A 170 2.93 -19.67 15.80
N ARG A 171 3.63 -20.80 16.01
CA ARG A 171 3.46 -22.00 15.18
C ARG A 171 2.07 -22.61 15.27
N LYS A 172 1.40 -22.54 16.45
CA LYS A 172 -0.01 -22.93 16.56
C LYS A 172 -0.93 -22.07 15.69
N MET A 173 -0.67 -20.75 15.65
CA MET A 173 -1.41 -19.83 14.78
C MET A 173 -1.22 -20.18 13.30
N LEU A 174 0.02 -20.46 12.84
CA LEU A 174 0.27 -20.90 11.46
C LEU A 174 -0.50 -22.17 11.10
N LYS A 175 -0.60 -23.13 12.03
CA LYS A 175 -1.35 -24.38 11.81
C LYS A 175 -2.87 -24.19 11.72
N CYS A 176 -3.39 -22.97 11.90
CA CYS A 176 -4.80 -22.67 11.69
C CYS A 176 -5.10 -22.37 10.21
N PHE A 177 -4.10 -21.98 9.41
CA PHE A 177 -4.31 -21.67 8.02
C PHE A 177 -4.43 -22.92 7.15
N SER A 178 -5.42 -22.90 6.28
CA SER A 178 -5.65 -23.93 5.27
C SER A 178 -4.67 -23.81 4.10
N HIS A 179 -4.25 -22.58 3.77
CA HIS A 179 -3.29 -22.33 2.71
C HIS A 179 -2.58 -20.97 2.90
N PHE A 180 -1.32 -20.92 2.43
CA PHE A 180 -0.48 -19.72 2.43
C PHE A 180 -0.11 -19.32 1.01
N PHE A 181 -0.43 -18.09 0.62
CA PHE A 181 0.07 -17.45 -0.58
C PHE A 181 1.16 -16.46 -0.18
N VAL A 182 2.40 -16.81 -0.48
CA VAL A 182 3.59 -16.02 -0.08
C VAL A 182 4.19 -15.30 -1.27
N GLN A 183 4.88 -14.18 -0.98
CA GLN A 183 5.45 -13.35 -2.03
C GLN A 183 6.72 -13.96 -2.64
N ASP A 184 7.51 -14.71 -1.85
CA ASP A 184 8.82 -15.17 -2.26
C ASP A 184 9.13 -16.62 -1.83
N LYS A 185 10.16 -17.19 -2.48
CA LYS A 185 10.62 -18.57 -2.22
C LYS A 185 11.23 -18.74 -0.81
N GLU A 186 11.81 -17.68 -0.23
CA GLU A 186 12.40 -17.74 1.12
C GLU A 186 11.29 -17.88 2.17
N SER A 187 10.19 -17.14 2.03
CA SER A 187 8.99 -17.30 2.87
C SER A 187 8.44 -18.73 2.82
N SER A 188 8.38 -19.33 1.63
CA SER A 188 7.97 -20.73 1.47
C SER A 188 8.94 -21.68 2.18
N ARG A 189 10.25 -21.52 2.01
CA ARG A 189 11.27 -22.33 2.67
C ARG A 189 11.17 -22.25 4.19
N LEU A 190 10.99 -21.05 4.73
CA LEU A 190 10.84 -20.83 6.17
C LEU A 190 9.60 -21.51 6.72
N LEU A 191 8.46 -21.43 6.04
CA LEU A 191 7.23 -22.14 6.44
C LEU A 191 7.43 -23.66 6.43
N ASN A 192 8.04 -24.20 5.37
CA ASN A 192 8.35 -25.62 5.28
C ASN A 192 9.26 -26.09 6.42
N SER A 193 10.21 -25.28 6.88
CA SER A 193 11.13 -25.60 7.99
C SER A 193 10.41 -25.80 9.33
N VAL A 194 9.18 -25.32 9.48
CA VAL A 194 8.35 -25.52 10.68
C VAL A 194 7.14 -26.44 10.42
N GLY A 195 7.18 -27.21 9.33
CA GLY A 195 6.19 -28.24 9.00
C GLY A 195 4.89 -27.68 8.38
N ILE A 196 4.94 -26.51 7.73
CA ILE A 196 3.84 -25.93 6.98
C ILE A 196 4.12 -26.10 5.47
N ASN A 197 3.41 -27.04 4.81
CA ASN A 197 3.66 -27.43 3.43
C ASN A 197 2.58 -26.97 2.44
N ASN A 198 1.44 -26.47 2.91
CA ASN A 198 0.34 -25.92 2.15
C ASN A 198 0.63 -24.47 1.72
N VAL A 199 1.67 -24.30 0.90
CA VAL A 199 2.24 -23.00 0.53
C VAL A 199 2.36 -22.87 -0.98
N THR A 200 1.88 -21.77 -1.54
CA THR A 200 2.08 -21.36 -2.93
C THR A 200 2.87 -20.06 -3.00
N VAL A 201 3.94 -20.00 -3.76
CA VAL A 201 4.65 -18.77 -4.08
C VAL A 201 3.88 -18.05 -5.18
N SER A 202 2.99 -17.15 -4.78
CA SER A 202 2.14 -16.39 -5.70
C SER A 202 2.82 -15.14 -6.27
N GLY A 203 3.66 -14.50 -5.48
CA GLY A 203 4.19 -13.15 -5.74
C GLY A 203 3.42 -12.08 -4.96
N ASP A 204 3.69 -10.83 -5.29
CA ASP A 204 3.09 -9.66 -4.64
C ASP A 204 1.94 -9.10 -5.49
N THR A 205 0.73 -9.10 -4.96
CA THR A 205 -0.48 -8.61 -5.62
C THR A 205 -0.46 -7.10 -5.94
N ARG A 206 0.47 -6.35 -5.35
CA ARG A 206 0.65 -4.93 -5.70
C ARG A 206 1.07 -4.74 -7.16
N PHE A 207 1.82 -5.69 -7.74
CA PHE A 207 2.20 -5.62 -9.16
C PHE A 207 0.97 -5.74 -10.08
N ASP A 208 0.01 -6.59 -9.73
CA ASP A 208 -1.25 -6.70 -10.47
C ASP A 208 -2.04 -5.39 -10.37
N ARG A 209 -2.10 -4.80 -9.16
CA ARG A 209 -2.83 -3.56 -8.93
C ARG A 209 -2.28 -2.37 -9.70
N VAL A 210 -0.96 -2.19 -9.70
CA VAL A 210 -0.34 -1.08 -10.44
C VAL A 210 -0.46 -1.28 -11.95
N ALA A 211 -0.41 -2.53 -12.44
CA ALA A 211 -0.64 -2.84 -13.84
C ALA A 211 -2.07 -2.48 -14.27
N GLU A 212 -3.09 -2.85 -13.49
CA GLU A 212 -4.49 -2.51 -13.73
C GLU A 212 -4.71 -0.98 -13.77
N ILE A 213 -4.10 -0.24 -12.83
CA ILE A 213 -4.18 1.23 -12.80
C ILE A 213 -3.54 1.83 -14.06
N ALA A 214 -2.38 1.31 -14.49
CA ALA A 214 -1.69 1.79 -15.67
C ALA A 214 -2.46 1.47 -16.96
N GLU A 215 -3.06 0.28 -17.07
CA GLU A 215 -3.90 -0.12 -18.20
C GLU A 215 -5.19 0.70 -18.30
N SER A 216 -5.74 1.12 -17.17
CA SER A 216 -6.95 1.97 -17.07
C SER A 216 -6.65 3.46 -16.96
N PHE A 217 -5.44 3.89 -17.35
CA PHE A 217 -5.00 5.28 -17.25
C PHE A 217 -5.97 6.24 -17.94
N LYS A 218 -6.28 7.33 -17.25
CA LYS A 218 -7.06 8.46 -17.80
C LYS A 218 -6.23 9.73 -17.68
N PRO A 219 -6.06 10.48 -18.76
CA PRO A 219 -5.33 11.74 -18.76
C PRO A 219 -5.86 12.73 -17.71
N ILE A 220 -4.99 13.65 -17.30
CA ILE A 220 -5.29 14.75 -16.39
C ILE A 220 -4.88 16.03 -17.11
N ASP A 221 -5.85 16.73 -17.68
CA ASP A 221 -5.64 17.87 -18.58
C ASP A 221 -4.74 18.95 -17.99
N GLU A 222 -4.89 19.24 -16.68
CA GLU A 222 -4.06 20.25 -16.00
C GLU A 222 -2.60 19.82 -15.92
N ILE A 223 -2.35 18.53 -15.69
CA ILE A 223 -1.00 17.97 -15.63
C ILE A 223 -0.38 17.93 -17.02
N GLU A 224 -1.13 17.54 -18.05
CA GLU A 224 -0.65 17.56 -19.43
C GLU A 224 -0.24 18.97 -19.85
N LYS A 225 -1.09 19.98 -19.55
CA LYS A 225 -0.77 21.37 -19.84
C LYS A 225 0.45 21.87 -19.07
N PHE A 226 0.60 21.47 -17.80
CA PHE A 226 1.78 21.80 -17.00
C PHE A 226 3.03 21.15 -17.60
N CYS A 227 3.00 19.87 -17.93
CA CYS A 227 4.15 19.15 -18.47
C CYS A 227 4.57 19.68 -19.87
N GLY A 228 3.60 19.89 -20.77
CA GLY A 228 3.89 20.23 -22.17
C GLY A 228 4.86 19.23 -22.79
N ASN A 229 5.88 19.74 -23.48
CA ASN A 229 6.95 18.93 -24.08
C ASN A 229 8.24 18.86 -23.23
N SER A 230 8.18 19.30 -21.97
CA SER A 230 9.36 19.33 -21.11
C SER A 230 9.68 17.95 -20.53
N GLN A 231 10.94 17.73 -20.19
CA GLN A 231 11.31 16.62 -19.30
C GLN A 231 10.75 16.87 -17.90
N VAL A 232 10.25 15.82 -17.24
CA VAL A 232 9.54 15.93 -15.96
C VAL A 232 10.12 14.96 -14.96
N LEU A 233 10.49 15.45 -13.78
CA LEU A 233 10.73 14.66 -12.59
C LEU A 233 9.45 14.60 -11.75
N VAL A 234 8.91 13.41 -11.52
CA VAL A 234 7.79 13.21 -10.58
C VAL A 234 8.32 12.60 -9.30
N ALA A 235 8.22 13.36 -8.21
CA ALA A 235 8.62 12.95 -6.87
C ALA A 235 7.38 12.64 -6.03
N GLY A 236 7.18 11.35 -5.70
CA GLY A 236 5.99 10.89 -4.99
C GLY A 236 6.27 10.41 -3.57
N SER A 237 5.31 10.64 -2.68
CA SER A 237 5.36 10.29 -1.26
C SER A 237 6.59 10.87 -0.55
N THR A 238 6.93 12.12 -0.87
CA THR A 238 8.10 12.79 -0.31
C THR A 238 7.90 13.21 1.14
N TRP A 239 9.01 13.29 1.86
CA TRP A 239 9.11 13.85 3.20
C TRP A 239 10.11 15.02 3.18
N LEU A 240 10.15 15.79 4.25
CA LEU A 240 10.96 17.01 4.34
C LEU A 240 12.44 16.80 3.96
N ASN A 241 13.04 15.65 4.33
CA ASN A 241 14.43 15.35 3.98
C ASN A 241 14.59 15.06 2.47
N ASP A 242 13.64 14.33 1.86
CA ASP A 242 13.63 14.11 0.41
C ASP A 242 13.52 15.46 -0.34
N GLU A 243 12.63 16.34 0.11
CA GLU A 243 12.33 17.63 -0.50
C GLU A 243 13.51 18.58 -0.50
N LYS A 244 14.30 18.59 0.59
CA LYS A 244 15.56 19.34 0.67
C LYS A 244 16.58 18.85 -0.36
N HIS A 245 16.75 17.52 -0.47
CA HIS A 245 17.65 16.90 -1.45
C HIS A 245 17.21 17.14 -2.89
N LEU A 246 15.88 17.08 -3.14
CA LEU A 246 15.29 17.41 -4.43
C LEU A 246 15.57 18.86 -4.82
N LYS A 247 15.34 19.81 -3.92
CA LYS A 247 15.60 21.25 -4.17
C LYS A 247 17.05 21.51 -4.54
N GLU A 248 18.00 21.01 -3.75
CA GLU A 248 19.43 21.20 -4.00
C GLU A 248 19.87 20.59 -5.34
N ALA A 249 19.29 19.44 -5.71
CA ALA A 249 19.63 18.77 -6.97
C ALA A 249 19.01 19.48 -8.16
N ILE A 250 17.70 19.88 -8.09
CA ILE A 250 16.94 20.38 -9.25
C ILE A 250 17.30 21.81 -9.64
N ASP A 251 17.84 22.60 -8.72
CA ASP A 251 18.31 23.97 -9.00
C ASP A 251 19.40 24.02 -10.08
N LYS A 252 20.02 22.91 -10.39
CA LYS A 252 21.00 22.75 -11.48
C LYS A 252 20.36 22.44 -12.84
N PHE A 253 19.02 22.26 -12.88
CA PHE A 253 18.27 21.87 -14.09
C PHE A 253 17.08 22.81 -14.31
N PRO A 254 17.30 24.04 -14.75
CA PRO A 254 16.24 25.07 -14.85
C PRO A 254 15.12 24.72 -15.83
N ASP A 255 15.39 23.85 -16.84
CA ASP A 255 14.41 23.43 -17.82
C ASP A 255 13.63 22.18 -17.42
N LEU A 256 14.04 21.49 -16.34
CA LEU A 256 13.37 20.29 -15.84
C LEU A 256 12.15 20.69 -14.99
N LYS A 257 10.98 20.19 -15.36
CA LYS A 257 9.78 20.36 -14.55
C LYS A 257 9.75 19.36 -13.40
N LEU A 258 9.28 19.83 -12.26
CA LEU A 258 9.15 19.04 -11.04
C LEU A 258 7.68 18.96 -10.63
N ILE A 259 7.18 17.75 -10.44
CA ILE A 259 5.90 17.50 -9.77
C ILE A 259 6.20 16.83 -8.44
N ILE A 260 5.78 17.44 -7.33
CA ILE A 260 5.94 16.90 -5.97
C ILE A 260 4.56 16.49 -5.45
N ALA A 261 4.42 15.22 -5.09
CA ALA A 261 3.26 14.71 -4.35
C ALA A 261 3.72 14.26 -2.96
N PRO A 262 3.60 15.12 -1.94
CA PRO A 262 4.09 14.83 -0.60
C PRO A 262 3.29 13.70 0.07
N HIS A 263 3.91 12.98 1.01
CA HIS A 263 3.24 11.92 1.75
C HIS A 263 2.12 12.44 2.66
N GLU A 264 2.31 13.62 3.22
CA GLU A 264 1.34 14.31 4.06
C GLU A 264 0.99 15.68 3.47
N ILE A 265 -0.32 15.98 3.39
CA ILE A 265 -0.85 17.22 2.80
C ILE A 265 -1.49 18.14 3.84
N HIS A 266 -1.05 18.07 5.11
CA HIS A 266 -1.49 19.04 6.12
C HIS A 266 -0.86 20.39 5.87
N GLU A 267 -1.55 21.44 6.32
CA GLU A 267 -1.22 22.84 6.04
C GLU A 267 0.22 23.23 6.42
N GLU A 268 0.72 22.75 7.56
CA GLU A 268 2.08 23.01 8.02
C GLU A 268 3.13 22.50 7.03
N HIS A 269 2.98 21.24 6.54
CA HIS A 269 3.92 20.66 5.57
C HIS A 269 3.83 21.35 4.20
N LEU A 270 2.62 21.66 3.73
CA LEU A 270 2.45 22.40 2.47
C LEU A 270 3.07 23.78 2.53
N ASN A 271 2.99 24.48 3.68
CA ASN A 271 3.68 25.76 3.91
C ASN A 271 5.20 25.60 3.90
N GLN A 272 5.75 24.54 4.51
CA GLN A 272 7.19 24.25 4.47
C GLN A 272 7.64 23.97 3.02
N LEU A 273 6.89 23.18 2.25
CA LEU A 273 7.16 22.94 0.84
C LEU A 273 7.19 24.24 0.04
N LYS A 274 6.22 25.14 0.29
CA LYS A 274 6.16 26.44 -0.39
C LYS A 274 7.35 27.35 -0.03
N GLN A 275 7.92 27.22 1.17
CA GLN A 275 9.16 27.92 1.54
C GLN A 275 10.38 27.34 0.81
N ILE A 276 10.47 26.01 0.68
CA ILE A 276 11.57 25.34 -0.02
C ILE A 276 11.49 25.61 -1.54
N PHE A 277 10.30 25.58 -2.12
CA PHE A 277 10.03 25.78 -3.54
C PHE A 277 9.19 27.04 -3.73
N ALA A 278 9.81 28.21 -3.52
CA ALA A 278 9.11 29.51 -3.48
C ALA A 278 8.28 29.81 -4.74
N ASP A 279 8.81 29.45 -5.92
CA ASP A 279 8.15 29.68 -7.23
C ASP A 279 7.15 28.56 -7.61
N SER A 280 6.88 27.59 -6.73
CA SER A 280 5.94 26.49 -6.99
C SER A 280 4.50 26.98 -7.07
N ILE A 281 3.65 26.19 -7.74
CA ILE A 281 2.19 26.33 -7.73
C ILE A 281 1.53 25.09 -7.13
N PHE A 282 0.39 25.25 -6.48
CA PHE A 282 -0.40 24.12 -5.99
C PHE A 282 -1.35 23.61 -7.07
N TYR A 283 -1.61 22.30 -7.09
CA TYR A 283 -2.54 21.71 -8.06
C TYR A 283 -3.97 22.26 -7.90
N SER A 284 -4.44 22.53 -6.68
CA SER A 284 -5.73 23.15 -6.42
C SER A 284 -5.88 24.50 -7.14
N GLN A 285 -4.81 25.28 -7.27
CA GLN A 285 -4.80 26.56 -7.99
C GLN A 285 -4.99 26.40 -9.52
N LEU A 286 -4.65 25.22 -10.08
CA LEU A 286 -4.89 24.90 -11.49
C LEU A 286 -6.32 24.42 -11.72
N SER A 287 -6.91 23.68 -10.78
CA SER A 287 -8.21 22.98 -10.94
C SER A 287 -9.43 23.85 -10.63
N GLU A 288 -9.33 24.86 -9.78
CA GLU A 288 -10.46 25.68 -9.30
C GLU A 288 -11.00 26.72 -10.30
N GLY A 289 -10.91 26.46 -11.61
CA GLY A 289 -11.59 27.29 -12.61
C GLY A 289 -10.96 28.67 -12.85
N HIS A 290 -9.77 28.90 -12.36
CA HIS A 290 -9.01 30.11 -12.65
C HIS A 290 -8.40 30.05 -14.06
N LYS A 291 -9.28 29.95 -15.11
CA LYS A 291 -8.85 30.04 -16.51
C LYS A 291 -7.93 31.26 -16.78
N GLY A 292 -8.08 32.31 -15.97
CA GLY A 292 -7.19 33.46 -15.99
C GLY A 292 -5.82 33.22 -15.36
N LEU A 293 -5.76 32.46 -14.26
CA LEU A 293 -4.50 32.16 -13.54
C LEU A 293 -3.65 31.17 -14.33
N LEU A 294 -4.27 30.09 -14.86
CA LEU A 294 -3.61 29.13 -15.72
C LEU A 294 -2.98 29.81 -16.94
N ARG A 295 -3.70 30.72 -17.57
CA ARG A 295 -3.19 31.51 -18.70
C ARG A 295 -2.06 32.44 -18.29
N ARG A 296 -2.12 33.06 -17.10
CA ARG A 296 -1.06 33.92 -16.53
C ARG A 296 0.17 33.12 -16.12
N VAL A 297 -0.02 31.96 -15.47
CA VAL A 297 1.09 31.10 -15.02
C VAL A 297 1.80 30.44 -16.21
N LEU A 298 1.06 30.03 -17.24
CA LEU A 298 1.62 29.40 -18.44
C LEU A 298 2.13 30.40 -19.49
N SER A 299 1.63 31.67 -19.49
CA SER A 299 2.01 32.69 -20.47
C SER A 299 3.10 33.66 -20.00
N GLY A 300 3.59 33.52 -18.77
CA GLY A 300 4.67 34.40 -18.25
C GLY A 300 4.29 35.89 -18.13
N THR A 301 2.99 36.22 -18.10
CA THR A 301 2.52 37.63 -18.06
C THR A 301 2.59 38.30 -16.67
N THR A 302 3.01 37.60 -15.64
CA THR A 302 3.53 38.17 -14.39
C THR A 302 5.05 38.20 -14.48
N HIS A 303 5.73 39.16 -13.91
CA HIS A 303 7.17 39.42 -13.99
C HIS A 303 8.13 38.27 -13.63
N ASN A 304 7.63 37.04 -13.47
CA ASN A 304 8.38 35.81 -13.20
C ASN A 304 8.11 34.79 -14.30
N SER A 305 9.15 34.08 -14.73
CA SER A 305 9.09 32.91 -15.61
C SER A 305 8.01 31.91 -15.13
N PRO A 306 7.38 31.15 -16.03
CA PRO A 306 6.39 30.16 -15.64
C PRO A 306 7.01 29.17 -14.62
N SER A 307 6.28 28.88 -13.55
CA SER A 307 6.77 27.97 -12.50
C SER A 307 7.08 26.60 -13.10
N ASN A 308 8.27 26.08 -12.82
CA ASN A 308 8.66 24.71 -13.17
C ASN A 308 8.39 23.70 -12.05
N CYS A 309 7.75 24.10 -10.94
CA CYS A 309 7.43 23.23 -9.82
C CYS A 309 5.93 23.22 -9.51
N LEU A 310 5.31 22.03 -9.56
CA LEU A 310 3.93 21.80 -9.18
C LEU A 310 3.85 20.94 -7.93
N ILE A 311 3.18 21.44 -6.89
CA ILE A 311 2.91 20.69 -5.65
C ILE A 311 1.50 20.14 -5.68
N ILE A 312 1.35 18.84 -5.47
CA ILE A 312 0.07 18.15 -5.42
C ILE A 312 -0.46 18.20 -3.98
N ASP A 313 -1.50 18.96 -3.78
CA ASP A 313 -2.13 19.22 -2.48
C ASP A 313 -3.45 18.44 -2.28
N ASN A 314 -3.61 17.35 -3.02
CA ASN A 314 -4.74 16.43 -2.88
C ASN A 314 -4.28 14.96 -2.80
N ILE A 315 -5.22 14.05 -2.45
CA ILE A 315 -4.95 12.62 -2.31
C ILE A 315 -5.54 11.84 -3.50
N GLY A 316 -4.82 10.77 -3.93
CA GLY A 316 -5.33 9.78 -4.87
C GLY A 316 -4.91 9.96 -6.32
N MET A 317 -4.05 10.94 -6.63
CA MET A 317 -3.54 11.18 -7.99
C MET A 317 -2.19 10.51 -8.27
N LEU A 318 -1.37 10.25 -7.24
CA LEU A 318 0.05 9.93 -7.38
C LEU A 318 0.34 8.81 -8.37
N SER A 319 -0.37 7.69 -8.30
CA SER A 319 -0.17 6.54 -9.19
C SER A 319 -0.34 6.90 -10.68
N ARG A 320 -1.19 7.89 -11.01
CA ARG A 320 -1.36 8.38 -12.39
C ARG A 320 -0.32 9.44 -12.78
N LEU A 321 0.21 10.19 -11.80
CA LEU A 321 1.21 11.23 -12.08
C LEU A 321 2.51 10.65 -12.64
N TYR A 322 2.90 9.44 -12.23
CA TYR A 322 4.10 8.77 -12.74
C TYR A 322 4.06 8.50 -14.27
N HIS A 323 2.87 8.46 -14.86
CA HIS A 323 2.73 8.39 -16.33
C HIS A 323 3.45 9.55 -17.05
N TYR A 324 3.35 10.76 -16.49
CA TYR A 324 3.91 11.98 -17.09
C TYR A 324 5.41 12.15 -16.87
N ALA A 325 6.02 11.31 -16.04
CA ALA A 325 7.42 11.44 -15.71
C ALA A 325 8.35 11.05 -16.85
N THR A 326 9.47 11.75 -16.97
CA THR A 326 10.67 11.25 -17.63
C THR A 326 11.48 10.40 -16.67
N ILE A 327 11.62 10.87 -15.42
CA ILE A 327 12.29 10.20 -14.30
C ILE A 327 11.38 10.28 -13.08
N THR A 328 11.39 9.25 -12.23
CA THR A 328 10.61 9.23 -11.00
C THR A 328 11.51 9.19 -9.77
N TYR A 329 11.04 9.81 -8.69
CA TYR A 329 11.65 9.74 -7.37
C TYR A 329 10.62 9.25 -6.36
N ILE A 330 11.00 8.25 -5.54
CA ILE A 330 10.16 7.71 -4.48
C ILE A 330 10.70 8.15 -3.12
N GLY A 331 9.88 8.92 -2.40
CA GLY A 331 10.23 9.48 -1.11
C GLY A 331 10.27 8.47 0.04
N GLY A 332 10.71 8.95 1.20
CA GLY A 332 10.84 8.20 2.45
C GLY A 332 12.20 7.52 2.62
N GLY A 333 12.99 7.45 1.57
CA GLY A 333 14.27 6.74 1.60
C GLY A 333 15.36 7.40 2.45
N PHE A 334 15.23 8.67 2.77
CA PHE A 334 16.12 9.36 3.71
C PHE A 334 15.60 9.33 5.16
N ASP A 335 14.38 8.80 5.38
CA ASP A 335 13.74 8.70 6.69
C ASP A 335 13.51 7.22 7.09
N LYS A 336 12.25 6.81 7.28
CA LYS A 336 11.87 5.49 7.80
C LYS A 336 11.90 4.36 6.77
N GLY A 337 12.02 4.69 5.49
CA GLY A 337 12.02 3.76 4.37
C GLY A 337 11.14 4.23 3.22
N ILE A 338 11.46 3.72 2.02
CA ILE A 338 10.80 4.12 0.77
C ILE A 338 9.34 3.67 0.72
N HIS A 339 8.60 4.34 -0.15
CA HIS A 339 7.23 3.98 -0.48
C HIS A 339 7.14 3.01 -1.68
N ASN A 340 5.98 2.94 -2.35
CA ASN A 340 5.63 1.95 -3.36
C ASN A 340 6.35 2.20 -4.71
N THR A 341 7.50 1.57 -4.95
CA THR A 341 8.26 1.69 -6.19
C THR A 341 7.56 1.11 -7.43
N PRO A 342 6.77 0.01 -7.37
CA PRO A 342 6.01 -0.50 -8.50
C PRO A 342 5.06 0.49 -9.16
N GLU A 343 4.51 1.47 -8.42
CA GLU A 343 3.62 2.50 -8.99
C GLU A 343 4.30 3.38 -10.04
N ALA A 344 5.59 3.61 -9.89
CA ALA A 344 6.39 4.35 -10.86
C ALA A 344 6.93 3.43 -11.96
N ALA A 345 7.43 2.26 -11.58
CA ALA A 345 8.07 1.31 -12.48
C ALA A 345 7.12 0.77 -13.56
N VAL A 346 5.83 0.66 -13.28
CA VAL A 346 4.81 0.15 -14.21
C VAL A 346 4.69 0.97 -15.49
N TYR A 347 5.01 2.27 -15.42
CA TYR A 347 5.01 3.16 -16.58
C TYR A 347 6.35 3.15 -17.34
N GLY A 348 7.26 2.24 -17.01
CA GLY A 348 8.57 2.18 -17.68
C GLY A 348 9.39 3.44 -17.43
N LYS A 349 9.46 3.90 -16.19
CA LYS A 349 10.24 5.08 -15.81
C LYS A 349 11.42 4.67 -14.94
N PRO A 350 12.61 5.29 -15.07
CA PRO A 350 13.68 5.13 -14.07
C PRO A 350 13.17 5.51 -12.69
N VAL A 351 13.46 4.68 -11.67
CA VAL A 351 12.96 4.88 -10.30
C VAL A 351 14.13 5.18 -9.37
N LEU A 352 14.22 6.44 -8.93
CA LEU A 352 15.23 6.90 -7.98
C LEU A 352 14.65 6.90 -6.55
N PHE A 353 15.46 6.59 -5.56
CA PHE A 353 15.06 6.61 -4.13
C PHE A 353 16.26 6.68 -3.20
N GLY A 354 16.03 7.12 -1.96
CA GLY A 354 17.07 7.22 -0.94
C GLY A 354 17.55 5.86 -0.40
N PRO A 355 18.54 5.83 0.53
CA PRO A 355 19.30 4.63 0.91
C PRO A 355 18.55 3.62 1.78
N ASN A 356 17.42 4.00 2.39
CA ASN A 356 16.68 3.13 3.32
C ASN A 356 15.68 2.21 2.60
N TYR A 357 16.14 1.45 1.59
CA TYR A 357 15.33 0.54 0.77
C TYR A 357 15.52 -0.96 1.08
N LYS A 358 16.55 -1.36 1.83
CA LYS A 358 16.96 -2.77 2.01
C LYS A 358 15.89 -3.70 2.61
N LYS A 359 14.81 -3.16 3.17
CA LYS A 359 13.67 -3.93 3.68
C LYS A 359 12.58 -4.19 2.62
N PHE A 360 12.70 -3.60 1.44
CA PHE A 360 11.72 -3.59 0.36
C PHE A 360 12.23 -4.44 -0.82
N GLN A 361 11.69 -5.65 -0.96
CA GLN A 361 12.16 -6.61 -1.97
C GLN A 361 11.94 -6.09 -3.40
N GLU A 362 10.88 -5.34 -3.63
CA GLU A 362 10.59 -4.69 -4.90
C GLU A 362 11.65 -3.67 -5.32
N ALA A 363 12.20 -2.94 -4.36
CA ALA A 363 13.28 -1.99 -4.65
C ALA A 363 14.63 -2.69 -4.90
N ILE A 364 14.91 -3.75 -4.15
CA ILE A 364 16.09 -4.59 -4.39
C ILE A 364 16.03 -5.17 -5.80
N GLY A 365 14.91 -5.78 -6.17
CA GLY A 365 14.73 -6.34 -7.51
C GLY A 365 14.81 -5.30 -8.63
N LEU A 366 14.29 -4.09 -8.41
CA LEU A 366 14.45 -2.99 -9.37
C LEU A 366 15.90 -2.57 -9.55
N ILE A 367 16.71 -2.53 -8.49
CA ILE A 367 18.15 -2.25 -8.60
C ILE A 367 18.86 -3.37 -9.36
N GLU A 368 18.60 -4.63 -9.01
CA GLU A 368 19.22 -5.81 -9.62
C GLU A 368 18.93 -5.89 -11.13
N THR A 369 17.74 -5.49 -11.57
CA THR A 369 17.37 -5.44 -12.98
C THR A 369 17.81 -4.17 -13.70
N GLY A 370 18.32 -3.17 -12.97
CA GLY A 370 18.77 -1.88 -13.54
C GLY A 370 17.67 -0.84 -13.74
N GLY A 371 16.43 -1.09 -13.28
CA GLY A 371 15.33 -0.13 -13.34
C GLY A 371 15.31 0.85 -12.16
N GLY A 372 15.92 0.49 -11.04
CA GLY A 372 16.01 1.29 -9.81
C GLY A 372 17.40 1.83 -9.56
N ILE A 373 17.49 3.03 -8.98
CA ILE A 373 18.74 3.68 -8.61
C ILE A 373 18.61 4.23 -7.18
N SER A 374 19.43 3.71 -6.26
CA SER A 374 19.53 4.28 -4.91
C SER A 374 20.50 5.45 -4.90
N ILE A 375 20.14 6.53 -4.20
CA ILE A 375 21.00 7.72 -4.05
C ILE A 375 21.19 8.03 -2.56
N ASN A 376 22.36 8.59 -2.20
CA ASN A 376 22.74 8.86 -0.81
C ASN A 376 22.83 10.36 -0.49
N SER A 377 22.74 11.22 -1.48
CA SER A 377 22.84 12.68 -1.32
C SER A 377 22.21 13.44 -2.49
N ALA A 378 21.99 14.74 -2.30
CA ALA A 378 21.57 15.65 -3.37
C ALA A 378 22.56 15.72 -4.52
N ILE A 379 23.87 15.63 -4.23
CA ILE A 379 24.93 15.62 -5.26
C ILE A 379 24.78 14.38 -6.15
N GLU A 380 24.58 13.21 -5.54
CA GLU A 380 24.38 11.95 -6.26
C GLU A 380 23.08 11.98 -7.07
N LEU A 381 21.99 12.50 -6.47
CA LEU A 381 20.73 12.73 -7.19
C LEU A 381 20.95 13.59 -8.42
N GLY A 382 21.61 14.74 -8.30
CA GLY A 382 21.93 15.62 -9.43
C GLY A 382 22.79 14.93 -10.50
N SER A 383 23.75 14.11 -10.09
CA SER A 383 24.58 13.34 -11.02
C SER A 383 23.76 12.31 -11.81
N GLN A 384 22.87 11.56 -11.14
CA GLN A 384 21.99 10.58 -11.79
C GLN A 384 20.96 11.25 -12.70
N LEU A 385 20.37 12.37 -12.28
CA LEU A 385 19.48 13.18 -13.12
C LEU A 385 20.21 13.63 -14.39
N LYS A 386 21.40 14.23 -14.27
CA LYS A 386 22.20 14.64 -15.42
C LYS A 386 22.44 13.48 -16.38
N LYS A 387 22.89 12.33 -15.85
CA LYS A 387 23.17 11.14 -16.67
C LYS A 387 21.93 10.67 -17.45
N LEU A 388 20.77 10.54 -16.76
CA LEU A 388 19.53 10.07 -17.39
C LEU A 388 18.93 11.09 -18.38
N LEU A 389 19.07 12.40 -18.11
CA LEU A 389 18.53 13.45 -18.98
C LEU A 389 19.39 13.71 -20.23
N THR A 390 20.69 13.39 -20.20
CA THR A 390 21.61 13.64 -21.32
C THR A 390 22.00 12.40 -22.12
N ASP A 391 21.85 11.20 -21.54
CA ASP A 391 22.13 9.92 -22.19
C ASP A 391 20.82 9.19 -22.49
N GLN A 392 20.29 9.41 -23.69
CA GLN A 392 19.02 8.83 -24.15
C GLN A 392 19.05 7.29 -24.10
N LYS A 393 20.18 6.66 -24.46
CA LYS A 393 20.32 5.20 -24.42
C LYS A 393 20.19 4.69 -22.99
N LYS A 394 20.84 5.36 -22.02
CA LYS A 394 20.77 4.97 -20.61
C LYS A 394 19.36 5.17 -20.05
N LEU A 395 18.67 6.24 -20.44
CA LEU A 395 17.27 6.47 -20.07
C LEU A 395 16.37 5.33 -20.56
N GLU A 396 16.49 4.97 -21.84
CA GLU A 396 15.70 3.89 -22.45
C GLU A 396 15.97 2.51 -21.83
N GLU A 397 17.25 2.16 -21.60
CA GLU A 397 17.64 0.91 -20.94
C GLU A 397 17.06 0.81 -19.53
N THR A 398 17.19 1.87 -18.73
CA THR A 398 16.67 1.91 -17.36
C THR A 398 15.14 1.85 -17.35
N SER A 399 14.49 2.57 -18.26
CA SER A 399 13.04 2.57 -18.44
C SER A 399 12.50 1.20 -18.81
N LYS A 400 13.14 0.54 -19.77
CA LYS A 400 12.81 -0.82 -20.20
C LYS A 400 12.94 -1.81 -19.04
N SER A 401 14.03 -1.74 -18.28
CA SER A 401 14.26 -2.59 -17.12
C SER A 401 13.17 -2.42 -16.04
N SER A 402 12.75 -1.18 -15.78
CA SER A 402 11.63 -0.91 -14.83
C SER A 402 10.32 -1.56 -15.29
N PHE A 403 9.97 -1.40 -16.57
CA PHE A 403 8.76 -1.97 -17.12
C PHE A 403 8.80 -3.50 -17.10
N GLU A 404 9.87 -4.11 -17.57
CA GLU A 404 10.03 -5.57 -17.61
C GLU A 404 9.99 -6.19 -16.22
N PHE A 405 10.57 -5.51 -15.21
CA PHE A 405 10.50 -5.94 -13.83
C PHE A 405 9.05 -6.06 -13.34
N VAL A 406 8.20 -5.08 -13.64
CA VAL A 406 6.77 -5.16 -13.27
C VAL A 406 6.07 -6.26 -14.03
N GLN A 407 6.31 -6.39 -15.35
CA GLN A 407 5.67 -7.44 -16.17
C GLN A 407 6.01 -8.86 -15.70
N GLN A 408 7.24 -9.09 -15.24
CA GLN A 408 7.70 -10.40 -14.73
C GLN A 408 7.12 -10.74 -13.35
N ASN A 409 6.76 -9.73 -12.56
CA ASN A 409 6.26 -9.92 -11.18
C ASN A 409 4.73 -9.87 -11.05
N LYS A 410 3.99 -9.55 -12.11
CA LYS A 410 2.52 -9.62 -12.12
C LYS A 410 2.00 -11.06 -12.24
N GLY A 411 0.72 -11.25 -11.94
CA GLY A 411 0.03 -12.55 -12.03
C GLY A 411 -0.18 -13.22 -10.67
N ALA A 412 0.17 -12.55 -9.58
CA ALA A 412 -0.05 -13.08 -8.22
C ALA A 412 -1.53 -13.33 -7.92
N THR A 413 -2.39 -12.40 -8.30
CA THR A 413 -3.86 -12.49 -8.09
C THR A 413 -4.45 -13.67 -8.84
N GLU A 414 -4.05 -13.91 -10.09
CA GLU A 414 -4.53 -15.02 -10.89
C GLU A 414 -4.12 -16.38 -10.28
N LYS A 415 -2.85 -16.50 -9.86
CA LYS A 415 -2.37 -17.71 -9.16
C LYS A 415 -3.17 -18.01 -7.89
N ILE A 416 -3.47 -16.96 -7.09
CA ILE A 416 -4.28 -17.08 -5.87
C ILE A 416 -5.69 -17.58 -6.23
N MET A 417 -6.32 -16.94 -7.21
CA MET A 417 -7.68 -17.30 -7.63
C MET A 417 -7.78 -18.71 -8.20
N ASN A 418 -6.78 -19.17 -8.95
CA ASN A 418 -6.75 -20.53 -9.49
C ASN A 418 -6.71 -21.56 -8.36
N VAL A 419 -5.84 -21.39 -7.36
CA VAL A 419 -5.78 -22.29 -6.20
C VAL A 419 -7.10 -22.27 -5.39
N ILE A 420 -7.72 -21.10 -5.22
CA ILE A 420 -9.02 -20.99 -4.54
C ILE A 420 -10.08 -21.80 -5.31
N GLN A 421 -10.10 -21.75 -6.64
CA GLN A 421 -11.07 -22.44 -7.49
C GLN A 421 -10.85 -23.96 -7.57
N GLU A 422 -9.61 -24.38 -7.70
CA GLU A 422 -9.25 -25.80 -7.77
C GLU A 422 -9.54 -26.52 -6.45
N ASN A 423 -9.53 -25.78 -5.35
CA ASN A 423 -9.75 -26.35 -4.04
C ASN A 423 -11.22 -26.21 -3.61
N ARG A 424 -12.04 -27.24 -3.91
CA ARG A 424 -13.48 -27.27 -3.57
C ARG A 424 -13.81 -27.00 -2.10
N ARG A 425 -12.83 -27.08 -1.19
CA ARG A 425 -13.02 -26.75 0.23
C ARG A 425 -13.10 -25.24 0.45
N PHE A 426 -12.68 -24.42 -0.52
CA PHE A 426 -12.70 -22.95 -0.40
C PHE A 426 -13.92 -22.31 -1.07
N THR A 427 -14.68 -23.05 -1.89
CA THR A 427 -15.75 -22.53 -2.76
C THR A 427 -17.11 -23.23 -2.57
N LYS A 428 -17.32 -23.96 -1.45
CA LYS A 428 -18.61 -24.63 -1.17
C LYS A 428 -19.66 -23.66 -0.71
#